data_1c6aa29e8eaa82824462cc9b3b39908a
#
_entry.id   1c6aa29e8eaa82824462cc9b3b39908a
#
_cell.length_a   1.000
_cell.length_b   1.000
_cell.length_c   1.000
_cell.angle_alpha   90.00
_cell.angle_beta   90.00
_cell.angle_gamma   90.00
#
_symmetry.space_group_name_H-M   'P 1'
#
loop_
_entity.id
_entity.type
_entity.pdbx_description
1 polymer ?
#
loop_
_entity_poly.entity_id
_entity_poly.type
_entity_poly.pdbx_seq_one_letter_code
_entity_poly.pdbx_strand_id
1 'polypeptide(L)'
;MEVRLRCREVNCSKCCYETEMPLSERDLRRIEKLGYRRDEFSVVVDGVRVLRNVDGKCYFLKNGLCSIYEHRPLGCRFYPVIYDVERRKAVVHDFCPLAKEISISVIKKVERQLIKHIREIFGELP
;
A
#
# COMPACT_ATOMS: atom_id res chain seq x y z
N MET A 1 10.40 -7.24 3.80
CA MET A 1 10.38 -7.55 2.36
C MET A 1 9.38 -6.67 1.63
N GLU A 2 9.61 -6.38 0.37
CA GLU A 2 8.68 -5.61 -0.45
C GLU A 2 8.69 -6.15 -1.88
N VAL A 3 7.63 -5.85 -2.63
CA VAL A 3 7.58 -6.13 -4.06
C VAL A 3 8.26 -4.95 -4.77
N ARG A 4 9.28 -5.23 -5.55
CA ARG A 4 9.99 -4.20 -6.32
C ARG A 4 9.58 -4.29 -7.77
N LEU A 5 9.03 -3.19 -8.27
CA LEU A 5 8.62 -3.04 -9.65
C LEU A 5 9.32 -1.83 -10.27
N ARG A 6 9.30 -1.76 -11.58
CA ARG A 6 9.92 -0.66 -12.32
C ARG A 6 9.04 0.60 -12.38
N CYS A 7 8.25 0.85 -11.32
CA CYS A 7 7.29 1.96 -11.31
C CYS A 7 7.96 3.31 -11.56
N ARG A 8 9.10 3.56 -10.89
CA ARG A 8 9.82 4.83 -11.07
C ARG A 8 10.53 4.89 -12.41
N GLU A 9 11.04 3.76 -12.90
CA GLU A 9 11.72 3.70 -14.19
C GLU A 9 10.80 4.01 -15.36
N VAL A 10 9.52 3.60 -15.24
CA VAL A 10 8.52 3.82 -16.29
C VAL A 10 7.53 4.95 -15.93
N ASN A 11 7.83 5.71 -14.87
CA ASN A 11 6.99 6.79 -14.36
C ASN A 11 5.55 6.34 -14.07
N CYS A 12 5.39 5.11 -13.57
CA CYS A 12 4.08 4.58 -13.23
C CYS A 12 3.72 4.98 -11.80
N SER A 13 2.56 5.61 -11.62
CA SER A 13 2.03 6.00 -10.31
C SER A 13 0.54 5.66 -10.20
N LYS A 14 0.07 4.73 -11.02
CA LYS A 14 -1.36 4.41 -11.13
C LYS A 14 -2.00 4.01 -9.81
N CYS A 15 -1.27 3.29 -8.95
CA CYS A 15 -1.75 2.88 -7.64
C CYS A 15 -1.91 4.05 -6.65
N CYS A 16 -1.40 5.23 -6.98
CA CYS A 16 -1.53 6.44 -6.16
C CYS A 16 -2.79 7.25 -6.46
N TYR A 17 -3.64 6.79 -7.40
CA TYR A 17 -4.88 7.46 -7.73
C TYR A 17 -6.05 6.76 -7.03
N GLU A 18 -6.91 7.55 -6.36
CA GLU A 18 -8.07 7.05 -5.64
C GLU A 18 -7.71 5.88 -4.71
N THR A 19 -6.60 6.03 -4.00
CA THR A 19 -6.11 4.96 -3.11
C THR A 19 -7.03 4.76 -1.91
N GLU A 20 -7.21 3.50 -1.51
CA GLU A 20 -7.92 3.14 -0.28
C GLU A 20 -6.97 2.37 0.66
N MET A 21 -5.68 2.61 0.52
CA MET A 21 -4.64 1.86 1.23
C MET A 21 -4.77 2.02 2.74
N PRO A 22 -5.06 0.93 3.46
CA PRO A 22 -5.11 0.98 4.93
C PRO A 22 -3.71 1.04 5.52
N LEU A 23 -3.61 1.69 6.68
CA LEU A 23 -2.34 1.94 7.35
C LEU A 23 -2.33 1.28 8.72
N SER A 24 -1.23 0.61 9.06
CA SER A 24 -1.00 0.10 10.40
C SER A 24 -0.45 1.22 11.29
N GLU A 25 -0.49 1.02 12.61
CA GLU A 25 0.11 1.98 13.54
C GLU A 25 1.60 2.15 13.26
N ARG A 26 2.28 1.08 12.87
CA ARG A 26 3.71 1.16 12.50
C ARG A 26 3.94 2.02 11.26
N ASP A 27 3.05 1.94 10.27
CA ASP A 27 3.09 2.79 9.09
C ASP A 27 2.93 4.26 9.49
N LEU A 28 1.93 4.54 10.33
CA LEU A 28 1.65 5.91 10.78
C LEU A 28 2.85 6.51 11.50
N ARG A 29 3.46 5.76 12.43
CA ARG A 29 4.61 6.23 13.19
C ARG A 29 5.83 6.48 12.29
N ARG A 30 6.05 5.59 11.32
CA ARG A 30 7.18 5.74 10.41
C ARG A 30 7.07 7.00 9.57
N ILE A 31 5.87 7.27 9.06
CA ILE A 31 5.62 8.47 8.25
C ILE A 31 5.68 9.73 9.13
N GLU A 32 5.14 9.65 10.36
CA GLU A 32 5.22 10.77 11.30
C GLU A 32 6.68 11.17 11.59
N LYS A 33 7.59 10.21 11.62
CA LYS A 33 9.02 10.49 11.82
C LYS A 33 9.63 11.30 10.67
N LEU A 34 9.00 11.32 9.51
CA LEU A 34 9.44 12.14 8.38
C LEU A 34 8.99 13.60 8.52
N GLY A 35 8.18 13.92 9.53
CA GLY A 35 7.71 15.29 9.77
C GLY A 35 6.25 15.52 9.42
N TYR A 36 5.51 14.50 9.02
CA TYR A 36 4.10 14.64 8.68
C TYR A 36 3.22 14.32 9.89
N ARG A 37 2.06 14.97 9.97
CA ARG A 37 1.05 14.63 10.98
C ARG A 37 0.07 13.64 10.37
N ARG A 38 -0.37 12.65 11.18
CA ARG A 38 -1.25 11.59 10.64
C ARG A 38 -2.56 12.13 10.07
N ASP A 39 -3.09 13.21 10.60
CA ASP A 39 -4.31 13.83 10.07
C ASP A 39 -4.09 14.55 8.74
N GLU A 40 -2.84 14.86 8.38
CA GLU A 40 -2.53 15.42 7.08
C GLU A 40 -2.64 14.38 5.96
N PHE A 41 -2.10 13.18 6.19
CA PHE A 41 -1.94 12.18 5.14
C PHE A 41 -2.92 11.01 5.24
N SER A 42 -3.76 10.97 6.27
CA SER A 42 -4.70 9.86 6.45
C SER A 42 -6.04 10.34 6.99
N VAL A 43 -7.06 9.52 6.75
CA VAL A 43 -8.41 9.71 7.28
C VAL A 43 -8.89 8.42 7.89
N VAL A 44 -9.84 8.49 8.83
CA VAL A 44 -10.44 7.31 9.45
C VAL A 44 -11.69 6.93 8.68
N VAL A 45 -11.74 5.67 8.23
CA VAL A 45 -12.91 5.10 7.54
C VAL A 45 -13.23 3.78 8.24
N ASP A 46 -14.42 3.68 8.81
CA ASP A 46 -14.87 2.48 9.55
C ASP A 46 -13.86 2.01 10.60
N GLY A 47 -13.28 2.98 11.34
CA GLY A 47 -12.33 2.69 12.41
C GLY A 47 -10.91 2.39 11.96
N VAL A 48 -10.63 2.45 10.67
CA VAL A 48 -9.29 2.17 10.11
C VAL A 48 -8.75 3.42 9.44
N ARG A 49 -7.47 3.73 9.67
CA ARG A 49 -6.84 4.82 8.94
C ARG A 49 -6.42 4.37 7.56
N VAL A 50 -6.78 5.18 6.56
CA VAL A 50 -6.39 4.95 5.16
C VAL A 50 -5.72 6.21 4.63
N LEU A 51 -4.91 6.07 3.60
CA LEU A 51 -4.26 7.21 2.96
C LEU A 51 -5.31 8.22 2.47
N ARG A 52 -5.00 9.51 2.68
CA ARG A 52 -5.87 10.60 2.22
C ARG A 52 -5.64 10.85 0.74
N ASN A 53 -6.72 11.02 0.00
CA ASN A 53 -6.66 11.50 -1.38
C ASN A 53 -6.94 12.99 -1.41
N VAL A 54 -6.24 13.70 -2.29
CA VAL A 54 -6.49 15.11 -2.60
C VAL A 54 -6.71 15.19 -4.10
N ASP A 55 -7.88 15.64 -4.51
CA ASP A 55 -8.27 15.67 -5.93
C ASP A 55 -8.12 14.31 -6.63
N GLY A 56 -8.52 13.24 -5.94
CA GLY A 56 -8.47 11.88 -6.48
C GLY A 56 -7.10 11.23 -6.47
N LYS A 57 -6.10 11.87 -5.87
CA LYS A 57 -4.71 11.38 -5.83
C LYS A 57 -4.24 11.23 -4.40
N CYS A 58 -3.40 10.23 -4.15
CA CYS A 58 -2.77 10.07 -2.84
C CYS A 58 -2.08 11.37 -2.41
N TYR A 59 -2.21 11.73 -1.13
CA TYR A 59 -1.57 12.91 -0.54
C TYR A 59 -0.08 13.02 -0.91
N PHE A 60 0.62 11.88 -0.98
CA PHE A 60 2.06 11.85 -1.26
C PHE A 60 2.43 11.86 -2.74
N LEU A 61 1.43 11.84 -3.63
CA LEU A 61 1.72 11.87 -5.06
C LEU A 61 2.11 13.28 -5.48
N LYS A 62 3.36 13.46 -5.90
CA LYS A 62 3.91 14.74 -6.35
C LYS A 62 4.61 14.54 -7.69
N ASN A 63 4.31 15.39 -8.66
CA ASN A 63 4.94 15.32 -9.99
C ASN A 63 4.88 13.91 -10.60
N GLY A 64 3.76 13.20 -10.41
CA GLY A 64 3.56 11.87 -10.95
C GLY A 64 4.27 10.74 -10.21
N LEU A 65 4.90 11.02 -9.07
CA LEU A 65 5.63 10.03 -8.29
C LEU A 65 5.32 10.15 -6.81
N CYS A 66 5.43 9.02 -6.08
CA CYS A 66 5.25 9.02 -4.64
C CYS A 66 6.41 9.77 -3.96
N SER A 67 6.11 10.85 -3.22
CA SER A 67 7.13 11.68 -2.57
C SER A 67 7.82 10.99 -1.39
N ILE A 68 7.23 9.90 -0.85
CA ILE A 68 7.82 9.11 0.23
C ILE A 68 8.13 7.69 -0.24
N TYR A 69 8.48 7.53 -1.51
CA TYR A 69 8.65 6.21 -2.14
C TYR A 69 9.46 5.23 -1.30
N GLU A 70 10.61 5.67 -0.76
CA GLU A 70 11.49 4.81 0.04
C GLU A 70 10.90 4.49 1.43
N HIS A 71 9.87 5.21 1.85
CA HIS A 71 9.22 5.05 3.15
C HIS A 71 7.73 4.72 3.01
N ARG A 72 7.35 4.13 1.88
CA ARG A 72 5.95 3.78 1.60
C ARG A 72 5.34 2.95 2.71
N PRO A 73 4.02 3.09 2.94
CA PRO A 73 3.28 2.17 3.81
C PRO A 73 3.49 0.72 3.35
N LEU A 74 3.39 -0.24 4.28
CA LEU A 74 3.62 -1.66 3.95
C LEU A 74 2.71 -2.16 2.84
N GLY A 75 1.43 -1.76 2.84
CA GLY A 75 0.51 -2.14 1.77
C GLY A 75 0.99 -1.66 0.40
N CYS A 76 1.56 -0.45 0.33
CA CYS A 76 2.13 0.08 -0.92
C CYS A 76 3.38 -0.69 -1.33
N ARG A 77 4.16 -1.16 -0.36
CA ARG A 77 5.37 -1.97 -0.63
C ARG A 77 5.02 -3.35 -1.16
N PHE A 78 3.89 -3.92 -0.71
CA PHE A 78 3.44 -5.23 -1.17
C PHE A 78 2.69 -5.16 -2.48
N TYR A 79 2.09 -4.00 -2.78
CA TYR A 79 1.31 -3.85 -4.00
C TYR A 79 2.16 -4.20 -5.24
N PRO A 80 1.65 -4.93 -6.23
CA PRO A 80 0.25 -5.27 -6.48
C PRO A 80 -0.25 -6.56 -5.81
N VAL A 81 0.50 -7.12 -4.87
CA VAL A 81 0.03 -8.27 -4.09
C VAL A 81 -0.90 -7.74 -3.00
N ILE A 82 -2.16 -8.16 -3.04
CA ILE A 82 -3.20 -7.71 -2.12
C ILE A 82 -3.89 -8.92 -1.49
N TYR A 83 -4.59 -8.69 -0.38
CA TYR A 83 -5.35 -9.73 0.29
C TYR A 83 -6.78 -9.79 -0.26
N ASP A 84 -7.17 -10.94 -0.79
CA ASP A 84 -8.53 -11.18 -1.27
C ASP A 84 -9.35 -11.76 -0.13
N VAL A 85 -10.29 -10.98 0.39
CA VAL A 85 -11.15 -11.34 1.53
C VAL A 85 -12.02 -12.56 1.19
N GLU A 86 -12.55 -12.63 -0.03
CA GLU A 86 -13.41 -13.75 -0.44
C GLU A 86 -12.66 -15.06 -0.54
N ARG A 87 -11.48 -15.03 -1.13
CA ARG A 87 -10.63 -16.22 -1.31
C ARG A 87 -9.73 -16.47 -0.10
N ARG A 88 -9.60 -15.51 0.79
CA ARG A 88 -8.77 -15.56 2.01
C ARG A 88 -7.30 -15.90 1.70
N LYS A 89 -6.78 -15.27 0.66
CA LYS A 89 -5.39 -15.46 0.24
C LYS A 89 -4.85 -14.22 -0.48
N ALA A 90 -3.53 -14.19 -0.66
CA ALA A 90 -2.88 -13.15 -1.44
C ALA A 90 -3.12 -13.38 -2.93
N VAL A 91 -3.42 -12.31 -3.65
CA VAL A 91 -3.59 -12.32 -5.10
C VAL A 91 -2.89 -11.11 -5.70
N VAL A 92 -2.65 -11.13 -7.00
CA VAL A 92 -2.08 -9.98 -7.72
C VAL A 92 -3.22 -9.12 -8.26
N HIS A 93 -3.21 -7.84 -7.89
CA HIS A 93 -4.21 -6.90 -8.36
C HIS A 93 -3.90 -6.51 -9.81
N ASP A 94 -4.75 -6.88 -10.75
CA ASP A 94 -4.52 -6.70 -12.18
C ASP A 94 -4.71 -5.26 -12.66
N PHE A 95 -5.15 -4.36 -11.80
CA PHE A 95 -5.16 -2.92 -12.08
C PHE A 95 -3.73 -2.37 -12.32
N CYS A 96 -2.72 -2.97 -11.70
CA CYS A 96 -1.34 -2.56 -11.87
C CYS A 96 -0.82 -2.98 -13.25
N PRO A 97 -0.34 -2.03 -14.10
CA PRO A 97 0.16 -2.39 -15.42
C PRO A 97 1.42 -3.28 -15.37
N LEU A 98 2.09 -3.35 -14.22
CA LEU A 98 3.29 -4.19 -14.03
C LEU A 98 2.99 -5.50 -13.32
N ALA A 99 1.72 -5.84 -13.12
CA ALA A 99 1.31 -7.05 -12.39
C ALA A 99 1.89 -8.33 -12.98
N LYS A 100 2.06 -8.39 -14.29
CA LYS A 100 2.59 -9.58 -14.98
C LYS A 100 4.07 -9.85 -14.65
N GLU A 101 4.78 -8.88 -14.06
CA GLU A 101 6.18 -9.05 -13.67
C GLU A 101 6.33 -9.78 -12.34
N ILE A 102 5.24 -10.08 -11.65
CA ILE A 102 5.28 -10.70 -10.33
C ILE A 102 5.25 -12.23 -10.47
N SER A 103 6.30 -12.89 -9.96
CA SER A 103 6.35 -14.36 -9.98
C SER A 103 5.56 -14.97 -8.83
N ILE A 104 5.15 -16.24 -8.99
CA ILE A 104 4.43 -16.97 -7.95
C ILE A 104 5.27 -17.07 -6.67
N SER A 105 6.59 -17.23 -6.79
CA SER A 105 7.47 -17.33 -5.63
C SER A 105 7.48 -16.04 -4.81
N VAL A 106 7.42 -14.87 -5.47
CA VAL A 106 7.33 -13.57 -4.80
C VAL A 106 5.99 -13.45 -4.07
N ILE A 107 4.89 -13.85 -4.72
CA ILE A 107 3.56 -13.82 -4.11
C ILE A 107 3.55 -14.62 -2.81
N LYS A 108 4.09 -15.84 -2.82
CA LYS A 108 4.14 -16.70 -1.64
C LYS A 108 4.99 -16.12 -0.52
N LYS A 109 6.12 -15.49 -0.85
CA LYS A 109 6.99 -14.86 0.15
C LYS A 109 6.32 -13.65 0.79
N VAL A 110 5.62 -12.85 0.00
CA VAL A 110 4.93 -11.65 0.47
C VAL A 110 3.67 -11.99 1.26
N GLU A 111 2.98 -13.06 0.88
CA GLU A 111 1.69 -13.44 1.49
C GLU A 111 1.74 -13.50 3.01
N ARG A 112 2.77 -14.14 3.58
CA ARG A 112 2.90 -14.26 5.03
C ARG A 112 2.97 -12.90 5.70
N GLN A 113 3.76 -11.98 5.14
CA GLN A 113 3.93 -10.64 5.68
C GLN A 113 2.67 -9.80 5.47
N LEU A 114 2.00 -9.98 4.33
CA LEU A 114 0.75 -9.30 4.03
C LEU A 114 -0.33 -9.70 5.03
N ILE A 115 -0.47 -11.00 5.32
CA ILE A 115 -1.44 -11.51 6.29
C ILE A 115 -1.17 -10.94 7.68
N LYS A 116 0.10 -10.91 8.11
CA LYS A 116 0.48 -10.31 9.38
C LYS A 116 0.07 -8.83 9.43
N HIS A 117 0.32 -8.10 8.36
CA HIS A 117 -0.02 -6.69 8.23
C HIS A 117 -1.54 -6.46 8.33
N ILE A 118 -2.34 -7.29 7.64
CA ILE A 118 -3.80 -7.22 7.69
C ILE A 118 -4.29 -7.45 9.12
N ARG A 119 -3.73 -8.43 9.83
CA ARG A 119 -4.10 -8.68 11.23
C ARG A 119 -3.75 -7.51 12.14
N GLU A 120 -2.64 -6.85 11.90
CA GLU A 120 -2.24 -5.67 12.68
C GLU A 120 -3.22 -4.51 12.49
N ILE A 121 -3.74 -4.33 11.27
CA ILE A 121 -4.68 -3.25 10.97
C ILE A 121 -6.06 -3.54 11.52
N PHE A 122 -6.58 -4.74 11.31
CA PHE A 122 -7.97 -5.09 11.59
C PHE A 122 -8.17 -5.89 12.89
N GLY A 123 -7.09 -6.28 13.55
CA GLY A 123 -7.15 -7.09 14.78
C GLY A 123 -7.37 -8.58 14.50
N GLU A 124 -7.92 -8.91 13.35
CA GLU A 124 -8.18 -10.28 12.92
C GLU A 124 -8.10 -10.36 11.39
N LEU A 125 -8.12 -11.57 10.87
CA LEU A 125 -8.11 -11.78 9.42
C LEU A 125 -9.55 -11.78 8.92
N PRO A 126 -9.93 -10.82 8.08
CA PRO A 126 -11.30 -10.72 7.53
C PRO A 126 -11.71 -11.92 6.70
#